data_eeb0d854e21a1f5e858fb8fee6063143
#
_entry.id   eeb0d854e21a1f5e858fb8fee6063143
#
_cell.length_a   1.000
_cell.length_b   1.000
_cell.length_c   1.000
_cell.angle_alpha   90.00
_cell.angle_beta   90.00
_cell.angle_gamma   90.00
#
_symmetry.space_group_name_H-M   'P 1'
#
loop_
_entity.id
_entity.type
_entity.pdbx_description
1 polymer ?
#
loop_
_entity_poly.entity_id
_entity_poly.type
_entity_poly.pdbx_seq_one_letter_code
_entity_poly.pdbx_strand_id
1 'polypeptide(L)'
;MRAQNRHIVIAIDGPAASGKSSVARELAGRLGFVYVNSGAMYRAVTWDVLRSAIDPRDHARIGNYLARARIVCDLQNNESRILINDIDPAEHLRDDDVNNSVSLVSSVPRVREVLVRKMRRYARDYDLVMEGRDIGSVVFPDTPFKFYIDALPEVRLHRRAAEGQRDEIATRDRVDSSRGAAPLAIAKDAEVIDTSNLSIKGVVSEIAARLQTKGLPVTGLPKARRPLL
;
A
#
# COMPACT_ATOMS: atom_id res chain seq x y z
N MET A 1 3.18 -33.65 -10.32
CA MET A 1 3.17 -32.58 -9.31
C MET A 1 2.16 -31.52 -9.75
N ARG A 2 1.04 -31.35 -9.06
CA ARG A 2 0.07 -30.30 -9.40
C ARG A 2 0.75 -28.96 -9.08
N ALA A 3 0.81 -28.04 -10.08
CA ALA A 3 1.19 -26.67 -9.84
C ALA A 3 0.25 -26.13 -8.74
N GLN A 4 0.83 -25.74 -7.58
CA GLN A 4 0.06 -25.01 -6.58
C GLN A 4 -0.43 -23.74 -7.28
N ASN A 5 -1.75 -23.58 -7.43
CA ASN A 5 -2.37 -22.34 -7.88
C ASN A 5 -1.94 -21.25 -6.88
N ARG A 6 -0.85 -20.56 -7.19
CA ARG A 6 -0.46 -19.37 -6.44
C ARG A 6 -1.40 -18.27 -6.87
N HIS A 7 -2.12 -17.69 -5.93
CA HIS A 7 -2.91 -16.51 -6.19
C HIS A 7 -2.05 -15.38 -6.75
N ILE A 8 -2.65 -14.56 -7.59
CA ILE A 8 -1.97 -13.46 -8.28
C ILE A 8 -1.84 -12.28 -7.30
N VAL A 9 -0.66 -11.71 -7.25
CA VAL A 9 -0.37 -10.50 -6.48
C VAL A 9 0.13 -9.41 -7.42
N ILE A 10 -0.58 -8.29 -7.47
CA ILE A 10 -0.13 -7.06 -8.13
C ILE A 10 0.34 -6.09 -7.05
N ALA A 11 1.62 -5.77 -7.06
CA ALA A 11 2.25 -4.84 -6.12
C ALA A 11 2.31 -3.43 -6.71
N ILE A 12 1.78 -2.45 -5.97
CA ILE A 12 1.81 -1.03 -6.37
C ILE A 12 2.49 -0.23 -5.25
N ASP A 13 3.72 0.19 -5.49
CA ASP A 13 4.50 1.01 -4.57
C ASP A 13 4.62 2.45 -5.05
N GLY A 14 5.04 3.35 -4.18
CA GLY A 14 5.28 4.74 -4.51
C GLY A 14 5.17 5.68 -3.31
N PRO A 15 5.58 6.95 -3.47
CA PRO A 15 5.61 7.93 -2.40
C PRO A 15 4.22 8.39 -1.95
N ALA A 16 4.15 9.23 -0.93
CA ALA A 16 2.89 9.82 -0.46
C ALA A 16 2.23 10.66 -1.56
N ALA A 17 0.90 10.64 -1.64
CA ALA A 17 0.10 11.40 -2.60
C ALA A 17 0.40 11.16 -4.10
N SER A 18 1.07 10.06 -4.46
CA SER A 18 1.29 9.68 -5.87
C SER A 18 0.03 9.14 -6.58
N GLY A 19 -1.08 8.95 -5.86
CA GLY A 19 -2.34 8.45 -6.42
C GLY A 19 -2.50 6.93 -6.39
N LYS A 20 -1.53 6.19 -5.82
CA LYS A 20 -1.53 4.71 -5.81
C LYS A 20 -2.76 4.06 -5.19
N SER A 21 -3.32 4.63 -4.10
CA SER A 21 -4.49 4.05 -3.42
C SER A 21 -5.73 4.08 -4.32
N SER A 22 -5.97 5.20 -5.01
CA SER A 22 -7.07 5.33 -5.96
C SER A 22 -6.90 4.42 -7.17
N VAL A 23 -5.67 4.34 -7.70
CA VAL A 23 -5.32 3.47 -8.83
C VAL A 23 -5.45 1.99 -8.44
N ALA A 24 -4.92 1.58 -7.29
CA ALA A 24 -4.96 0.20 -6.83
C ALA A 24 -6.40 -0.28 -6.58
N ARG A 25 -7.23 0.56 -5.95
CA ARG A 25 -8.64 0.24 -5.71
C ARG A 25 -9.42 0.09 -7.02
N GLU A 26 -9.26 1.04 -7.96
CA GLU A 26 -9.91 0.98 -9.27
C GLU A 26 -9.45 -0.24 -10.09
N LEU A 27 -8.16 -0.55 -10.08
CA LEU A 27 -7.60 -1.72 -10.74
C LEU A 27 -8.14 -3.02 -10.13
N ALA A 28 -8.17 -3.13 -8.81
CA ALA A 28 -8.71 -4.29 -8.10
C ALA A 28 -10.19 -4.53 -8.46
N GLY A 29 -11.00 -3.47 -8.46
CA GLY A 29 -12.41 -3.54 -8.85
C GLY A 29 -12.60 -4.04 -10.29
N ARG A 30 -11.77 -3.57 -11.23
CA ARG A 30 -11.84 -4.02 -12.63
C ARG A 30 -11.41 -5.47 -12.84
N LEU A 31 -10.46 -5.94 -12.03
CA LEU A 31 -9.97 -7.32 -12.11
C LEU A 31 -10.82 -8.31 -11.30
N GLY A 32 -11.72 -7.83 -10.44
CA GLY A 32 -12.40 -8.65 -9.45
C GLY A 32 -11.47 -9.17 -8.35
N PHE A 33 -10.34 -8.51 -8.13
CA PHE A 33 -9.32 -8.85 -7.12
C PHE A 33 -9.62 -8.15 -5.80
N VAL A 34 -9.07 -8.67 -4.71
CA VAL A 34 -9.11 -8.00 -3.41
C VAL A 34 -8.18 -6.79 -3.40
N TYR A 35 -8.68 -5.66 -2.93
CA TYR A 35 -7.85 -4.47 -2.68
C TYR A 35 -7.27 -4.50 -1.28
N VAL A 36 -5.94 -4.38 -1.15
CA VAL A 36 -5.25 -4.35 0.15
C VAL A 36 -4.46 -3.05 0.29
N ASN A 37 -4.83 -2.27 1.32
CA ASN A 37 -4.14 -1.03 1.68
C ASN A 37 -3.19 -1.27 2.86
N SER A 38 -1.90 -1.48 2.58
CA SER A 38 -0.90 -1.67 3.63
C SER A 38 -0.73 -0.44 4.51
N GLY A 39 -0.84 0.76 3.93
CA GLY A 39 -0.77 2.02 4.67
C GLY A 39 -1.88 2.15 5.72
N ALA A 40 -3.09 1.69 5.44
CA ALA A 40 -4.17 1.62 6.41
C ALA A 40 -3.84 0.67 7.57
N MET A 41 -3.20 -0.48 7.27
CA MET A 41 -2.79 -1.43 8.31
C MET A 41 -1.74 -0.83 9.26
N TYR A 42 -0.74 -0.11 8.73
CA TYR A 42 0.25 0.58 9.57
C TYR A 42 -0.37 1.71 10.38
N ARG A 43 -1.30 2.49 9.79
CA ARG A 43 -2.02 3.55 10.51
C ARG A 43 -2.90 3.01 11.64
N ALA A 44 -3.56 1.88 11.43
CA ALA A 44 -4.36 1.23 12.46
C ALA A 44 -3.52 0.88 13.69
N VAL A 45 -2.33 0.28 13.47
CA VAL A 45 -1.40 0.00 14.56
C VAL A 45 -0.91 1.29 15.22
N THR A 46 -0.62 2.33 14.43
CA THR A 46 -0.18 3.64 14.94
C THR A 46 -1.25 4.26 15.84
N TRP A 47 -2.50 4.27 15.38
CA TRP A 47 -3.64 4.77 16.16
C TRP A 47 -3.75 4.06 17.51
N ASP A 48 -3.66 2.75 17.53
CA ASP A 48 -3.80 1.98 18.75
C ASP A 48 -2.62 2.16 19.72
N VAL A 49 -1.40 2.34 19.19
CA VAL A 49 -0.20 2.74 19.96
C VAL A 49 -0.41 4.09 20.63
N LEU A 50 -0.90 5.10 19.89
CA LEU A 50 -1.18 6.43 20.41
C LEU A 50 -2.29 6.40 21.47
N ARG A 51 -3.39 5.70 21.19
CA ARG A 51 -4.51 5.51 22.11
C ARG A 51 -4.07 4.85 23.42
N SER A 52 -3.06 4.00 23.37
CA SER A 52 -2.48 3.31 24.53
C SER A 52 -1.43 4.16 25.26
N ALA A 53 -1.30 5.44 24.93
CA ALA A 53 -0.33 6.39 25.50
C ALA A 53 1.12 5.85 25.44
N ILE A 54 1.49 5.22 24.31
CA ILE A 54 2.84 4.73 24.03
C ILE A 54 3.54 5.73 23.11
N ASP A 55 4.73 6.19 23.49
CA ASP A 55 5.54 7.06 22.63
C ASP A 55 5.89 6.32 21.32
N PRO A 56 5.58 6.89 20.13
CA PRO A 56 5.91 6.31 18.83
C PRO A 56 7.40 6.04 18.61
N ARG A 57 8.28 6.62 19.44
CA ARG A 57 9.74 6.42 19.41
C ARG A 57 10.19 5.27 20.31
N ASP A 58 9.35 4.80 21.22
CA ASP A 58 9.66 3.69 22.13
C ASP A 58 9.44 2.34 21.47
N HIS A 59 10.42 1.91 20.66
CA HIS A 59 10.36 0.65 19.92
C HIS A 59 10.18 -0.57 20.82
N ALA A 60 10.78 -0.57 22.02
CA ALA A 60 10.69 -1.68 22.96
C ALA A 60 9.27 -1.81 23.52
N ARG A 61 8.69 -0.70 23.95
CA ARG A 61 7.34 -0.67 24.50
C ARG A 61 6.29 -1.02 23.45
N ILE A 62 6.46 -0.52 22.21
CA ILE A 62 5.61 -0.89 21.06
C ILE A 62 5.70 -2.40 20.80
N GLY A 63 6.91 -2.98 20.79
CA GLY A 63 7.10 -4.40 20.57
C GLY A 63 6.42 -5.27 21.64
N ASN A 64 6.56 -4.90 22.91
CA ASN A 64 5.91 -5.56 24.04
C ASN A 64 4.37 -5.45 23.98
N TYR A 65 3.86 -4.29 23.60
CA TYR A 65 2.44 -4.06 23.41
C TYR A 65 1.87 -4.98 22.32
N LEU A 66 2.50 -5.01 21.16
CA LEU A 66 2.06 -5.85 20.03
C LEU A 66 2.08 -7.36 20.33
N ALA A 67 2.90 -7.82 21.27
CA ALA A 67 2.90 -9.22 21.67
C ALA A 67 1.57 -9.64 22.32
N ARG A 68 0.79 -8.68 22.83
CA ARG A 68 -0.49 -8.90 23.51
C ARG A 68 -1.69 -8.40 22.72
N ALA A 69 -1.47 -7.51 21.74
CA ALA A 69 -2.53 -6.94 20.93
C ALA A 69 -3.14 -7.98 19.99
N ARG A 70 -4.45 -8.07 19.98
CA ARG A 70 -5.19 -8.89 19.02
C ARG A 70 -5.39 -8.11 17.73
N ILE A 71 -4.63 -8.45 16.69
CA ILE A 71 -4.75 -7.84 15.37
C ILE A 71 -5.48 -8.82 14.44
N VAL A 72 -6.66 -8.46 13.99
CA VAL A 72 -7.45 -9.23 13.03
C VAL A 72 -7.46 -8.50 11.68
N CYS A 73 -7.12 -9.23 10.62
CA CYS A 73 -7.22 -8.72 9.26
C CYS A 73 -8.31 -9.53 8.55
N ASP A 74 -9.27 -8.83 8.00
CA ASP A 74 -10.49 -9.34 7.41
C ASP A 74 -10.78 -8.60 6.10
N LEU A 75 -11.85 -8.96 5.41
CA LEU A 75 -12.34 -8.30 4.22
C LEU A 75 -13.73 -7.72 4.45
N GLN A 76 -13.91 -6.52 3.93
CA GLN A 76 -15.22 -5.88 3.84
C GLN A 76 -15.36 -5.29 2.44
N ASN A 77 -16.43 -5.64 1.71
CA ASN A 77 -16.68 -5.17 0.34
C ASN A 77 -15.49 -5.39 -0.61
N ASN A 78 -14.82 -6.54 -0.52
CA ASN A 78 -13.64 -6.91 -1.29
C ASN A 78 -12.39 -6.01 -1.01
N GLU A 79 -12.38 -5.28 0.09
CA GLU A 79 -11.26 -4.47 0.56
C GLU A 79 -10.75 -4.96 1.91
N SER A 80 -9.44 -4.79 2.15
CA SER A 80 -8.83 -5.16 3.43
C SER A 80 -9.34 -4.28 4.56
N ARG A 81 -9.76 -4.93 5.65
CA ARG A 81 -10.14 -4.32 6.93
C ARG A 81 -9.22 -4.81 8.03
N ILE A 82 -8.91 -3.95 8.99
CA ILE A 82 -8.11 -4.31 10.15
C ILE A 82 -8.85 -3.91 11.43
N LEU A 83 -8.89 -4.83 12.38
CA LEU A 83 -9.39 -4.60 13.74
C LEU A 83 -8.22 -4.78 14.70
N ILE A 84 -8.13 -3.93 15.72
CA ILE A 84 -7.15 -4.06 16.78
C ILE A 84 -7.89 -4.08 18.12
N ASN A 85 -7.69 -5.17 18.88
CA ASN A 85 -8.42 -5.42 20.13
C ASN A 85 -9.94 -5.30 19.92
N ASP A 86 -10.44 -5.87 18.82
CA ASP A 86 -11.84 -5.87 18.37
C ASP A 86 -12.42 -4.48 18.02
N ILE A 87 -11.59 -3.43 17.93
CA ILE A 87 -12.00 -2.07 17.55
C ILE A 87 -11.59 -1.82 16.10
N ASP A 88 -12.51 -1.24 15.32
CA ASP A 88 -12.24 -0.75 13.96
C ASP A 88 -11.76 0.70 14.01
N PRO A 89 -10.51 0.98 13.61
CA PRO A 89 -9.98 2.33 13.62
C PRO A 89 -10.27 3.12 12.33
N ALA A 90 -11.15 2.66 11.44
CA ALA A 90 -11.32 3.20 10.09
C ALA A 90 -11.50 4.72 10.05
N GLU A 91 -12.27 5.30 10.98
CA GLU A 91 -12.53 6.74 11.07
C GLU A 91 -11.31 7.55 11.51
N HIS A 92 -10.33 6.91 12.17
CA HIS A 92 -9.15 7.52 12.76
C HIS A 92 -7.87 7.37 11.92
N LEU A 93 -7.91 6.62 10.82
CA LEU A 93 -6.71 6.34 10.03
C LEU A 93 -6.09 7.58 9.38
N ARG A 94 -6.82 8.69 9.35
CA ARG A 94 -6.37 9.96 8.76
C ARG A 94 -6.20 11.09 9.77
N ASP A 95 -6.35 10.81 11.07
CA ASP A 95 -6.09 11.78 12.13
C ASP A 95 -4.66 12.32 12.02
N ASP A 96 -4.46 13.60 12.35
CA ASP A 96 -3.17 14.26 12.21
C ASP A 96 -2.08 13.57 13.02
N ASP A 97 -2.38 13.15 14.25
CA ASP A 97 -1.45 12.44 15.12
C ASP A 97 -1.03 11.09 14.52
N VAL A 98 -1.95 10.37 13.89
CA VAL A 98 -1.67 9.11 13.19
C VAL A 98 -0.80 9.37 11.97
N ASN A 99 -1.13 10.40 11.17
CA ASN A 99 -0.34 10.77 9.99
C ASN A 99 1.09 11.17 10.35
N ASN A 100 1.27 11.92 11.45
CA ASN A 100 2.58 12.38 11.91
C ASN A 100 3.43 11.26 12.54
N SER A 101 2.79 10.21 13.09
CA SER A 101 3.47 9.14 13.82
C SER A 101 3.67 7.86 13.00
N VAL A 102 2.93 7.65 11.90
CA VAL A 102 2.93 6.39 11.17
C VAL A 102 4.29 5.98 10.62
N SER A 103 5.12 6.92 10.19
CA SER A 103 6.47 6.63 9.69
C SER A 103 7.39 6.11 10.80
N LEU A 104 7.27 6.65 12.03
CA LEU A 104 8.01 6.17 13.21
C LEU A 104 7.57 4.76 13.60
N VAL A 105 6.28 4.55 13.81
CA VAL A 105 5.73 3.24 14.21
C VAL A 105 6.01 2.17 13.16
N SER A 106 5.89 2.50 11.87
CA SER A 106 6.17 1.54 10.78
C SER A 106 7.65 1.21 10.60
N SER A 107 8.58 1.95 11.23
CA SER A 107 10.01 1.62 11.29
C SER A 107 10.34 0.55 12.33
N VAL A 108 9.44 0.31 13.30
CA VAL A 108 9.64 -0.69 14.37
C VAL A 108 9.67 -2.11 13.76
N PRO A 109 10.76 -2.88 13.92
CA PRO A 109 10.88 -4.20 13.28
C PRO A 109 9.74 -5.16 13.63
N ARG A 110 9.29 -5.14 14.89
CA ARG A 110 8.19 -6.01 15.34
C ARG A 110 6.86 -5.66 14.69
N VAL A 111 6.55 -4.38 14.48
CA VAL A 111 5.36 -3.93 13.73
C VAL A 111 5.39 -4.51 12.32
N ARG A 112 6.52 -4.37 11.65
CA ARG A 112 6.72 -4.88 10.30
C ARG A 112 6.56 -6.39 10.22
N GLU A 113 7.23 -7.13 11.11
CA GLU A 113 7.14 -8.60 11.17
C GLU A 113 5.67 -9.06 11.24
N VAL A 114 4.89 -8.48 12.16
CA VAL A 114 3.49 -8.81 12.36
C VAL A 114 2.66 -8.49 11.12
N LEU A 115 2.78 -7.26 10.60
CA LEU A 115 1.94 -6.81 9.48
C LEU A 115 2.32 -7.48 8.14
N VAL A 116 3.60 -7.68 7.85
CA VAL A 116 4.04 -8.40 6.64
C VAL A 116 3.50 -9.84 6.64
N ARG A 117 3.50 -10.53 7.79
CA ARG A 117 2.91 -11.86 7.90
C ARG A 117 1.41 -11.86 7.59
N LYS A 118 0.69 -10.84 8.06
CA LYS A 118 -0.75 -10.68 7.79
C LYS A 118 -1.03 -10.30 6.32
N MET A 119 -0.24 -9.42 5.74
CA MET A 119 -0.32 -9.09 4.32
C MET A 119 -0.12 -10.32 3.43
N ARG A 120 0.90 -11.12 3.71
CA ARG A 120 1.17 -12.37 2.98
C ARG A 120 0.05 -13.40 3.13
N ARG A 121 -0.71 -13.36 4.21
CA ARG A 121 -1.85 -14.27 4.40
C ARG A 121 -2.95 -14.03 3.38
N TYR A 122 -3.25 -12.78 3.02
CA TYR A 122 -4.25 -12.49 1.98
C TYR A 122 -3.94 -13.21 0.65
N ALA A 123 -2.66 -13.26 0.25
CA ALA A 123 -2.24 -13.91 -0.99
C ALA A 123 -2.30 -15.44 -0.97
N ARG A 124 -2.69 -16.07 0.15
CA ARG A 124 -2.95 -17.52 0.22
C ARG A 124 -4.35 -17.86 -0.28
N ASP A 125 -5.27 -16.92 -0.10
CA ASP A 125 -6.68 -17.17 -0.25
C ASP A 125 -7.31 -16.36 -1.40
N TYR A 126 -6.61 -15.29 -1.88
CA TYR A 126 -7.17 -14.33 -2.83
C TYR A 126 -6.15 -13.85 -3.86
N ASP A 127 -6.62 -13.59 -5.07
CA ASP A 127 -5.94 -12.72 -6.03
C ASP A 127 -6.10 -11.28 -5.56
N LEU A 128 -5.01 -10.50 -5.54
CA LEU A 128 -5.03 -9.19 -4.90
C LEU A 128 -4.22 -8.12 -5.62
N VAL A 129 -4.65 -6.87 -5.44
CA VAL A 129 -3.88 -5.67 -5.70
C VAL A 129 -3.51 -5.06 -4.34
N MET A 130 -2.23 -5.03 -4.02
CA MET A 130 -1.75 -4.46 -2.76
C MET A 130 -0.93 -3.20 -3.03
N GLU A 131 -1.22 -2.14 -2.28
CA GLU A 131 -0.47 -0.89 -2.36
C GLU A 131 0.33 -0.59 -1.10
N GLY A 132 1.48 0.08 -1.28
CA GLY A 132 2.34 0.46 -0.16
C GLY A 132 3.58 1.25 -0.52
N ARG A 133 4.71 0.87 0.12
CA ARG A 133 6.04 1.47 -0.05
C ARG A 133 7.10 0.43 -0.44
N ASP A 134 6.86 -0.81 -0.09
CA ASP A 134 7.80 -1.92 -0.15
C ASP A 134 7.11 -3.25 -0.46
N ILE A 135 5.96 -3.18 -1.11
CA ILE A 135 5.17 -4.37 -1.44
C ILE A 135 5.93 -5.25 -2.42
N GLY A 136 6.44 -4.67 -3.51
CA GLY A 136 7.18 -5.39 -4.54
C GLY A 136 8.64 -5.68 -4.19
N SER A 137 9.21 -4.99 -3.19
CA SER A 137 10.61 -5.20 -2.80
C SER A 137 10.77 -6.12 -1.59
N VAL A 138 9.81 -6.12 -0.64
CA VAL A 138 9.91 -6.84 0.65
C VAL A 138 8.75 -7.79 0.89
N VAL A 139 7.50 -7.34 0.69
CA VAL A 139 6.32 -8.16 1.03
C VAL A 139 6.15 -9.30 0.05
N PHE A 140 6.21 -9.02 -1.26
CA PHE A 140 6.09 -9.97 -2.36
C PHE A 140 7.21 -9.79 -3.40
N PRO A 141 8.47 -10.08 -3.02
CA PRO A 141 9.61 -9.86 -3.91
C PRO A 141 9.57 -10.75 -5.17
N ASP A 142 8.82 -11.85 -5.15
CA ASP A 142 8.77 -12.83 -6.24
C ASP A 142 7.59 -12.62 -7.20
N THR A 143 6.71 -11.64 -6.98
CA THR A 143 5.64 -11.35 -7.94
C THR A 143 6.22 -10.74 -9.22
N PRO A 144 5.78 -11.15 -10.42
CA PRO A 144 6.21 -10.52 -11.67
C PRO A 144 5.46 -9.20 -11.97
N PHE A 145 4.41 -8.89 -11.20
CA PHE A 145 3.52 -7.75 -11.41
C PHE A 145 3.82 -6.65 -10.41
N LYS A 146 4.89 -5.88 -10.66
CA LYS A 146 5.33 -4.78 -9.80
C LYS A 146 5.26 -3.46 -10.55
N PHE A 147 4.62 -2.49 -9.93
CA PHE A 147 4.51 -1.13 -10.43
C PHE A 147 4.95 -0.14 -9.37
N TYR A 148 5.68 0.88 -9.78
CA TYR A 148 6.03 2.01 -8.95
C TYR A 148 5.36 3.26 -9.51
N ILE A 149 4.43 3.82 -8.76
CA ILE A 149 3.66 4.98 -9.17
C ILE A 149 4.25 6.23 -8.51
N ASP A 150 4.71 7.17 -9.33
CA ASP A 150 5.25 8.44 -8.89
C ASP A 150 4.49 9.61 -9.51
N ALA A 151 4.74 10.81 -8.99
CA ALA A 151 4.31 12.07 -9.56
C ALA A 151 5.25 13.19 -9.10
N LEU A 152 5.32 14.27 -9.88
CA LEU A 152 6.10 15.45 -9.53
C LEU A 152 5.75 15.96 -8.12
N PRO A 153 6.73 16.45 -7.33
CA PRO A 153 6.51 16.90 -5.97
C PRO A 153 5.38 17.92 -5.82
N GLU A 154 5.30 18.89 -6.72
CA GLU A 154 4.25 19.91 -6.74
C GLU A 154 2.85 19.33 -6.98
N VAL A 155 2.74 18.32 -7.85
CA VAL A 155 1.47 17.61 -8.10
C VAL A 155 1.04 16.84 -6.85
N ARG A 156 1.97 16.20 -6.18
CA ARG A 156 1.70 15.45 -4.93
C ARG A 156 1.27 16.39 -3.81
N LEU A 157 1.93 17.55 -3.66
CA LEU A 157 1.55 18.59 -2.69
C LEU A 157 0.13 19.10 -2.97
N HIS A 158 -0.19 19.40 -4.24
CA HIS A 158 -1.52 19.86 -4.62
C HIS A 158 -2.60 18.81 -4.30
N ARG A 159 -2.37 17.54 -4.66
CA ARG A 159 -3.30 16.43 -4.36
C ARG A 159 -3.51 16.28 -2.85
N ARG A 160 -2.45 16.43 -2.06
CA ARG A 160 -2.53 16.29 -0.60
C ARG A 160 -3.30 17.42 0.05
N ALA A 161 -3.10 18.64 -0.41
CA ALA A 161 -3.88 19.80 0.02
C ALA A 161 -5.36 19.65 -0.31
N ALA A 162 -5.68 19.13 -1.52
CA ALA A 162 -7.06 18.85 -1.92
C ALA A 162 -7.74 17.76 -1.05
N GLU A 163 -6.98 16.85 -0.44
CA GLU A 163 -7.47 15.88 0.53
C GLU A 163 -7.68 16.48 1.94
N GLY A 164 -7.43 17.78 2.15
CA GLY A 164 -7.51 18.44 3.44
C GLY A 164 -6.45 18.03 4.46
N GLN A 165 -5.37 17.39 4.00
CA GLN A 165 -4.30 16.88 4.85
C GLN A 165 -3.16 17.89 4.95
N ARG A 166 -2.59 18.06 6.15
CA ARG A 166 -1.54 19.04 6.46
C ARG A 166 -0.17 18.42 6.75
N ASP A 167 -0.03 17.09 6.59
CA ASP A 167 1.23 16.41 6.86
C ASP A 167 2.31 16.77 5.81
N GLU A 168 3.55 16.87 6.27
CA GLU A 168 4.70 17.17 5.44
C GLU A 168 5.11 15.95 4.60
N ILE A 169 4.65 15.89 3.33
CA ILE A 169 4.97 14.79 2.41
C ILE A 169 6.49 14.57 2.31
N ALA A 170 7.27 15.65 2.18
CA ALA A 170 8.72 15.57 2.04
C ALA A 170 9.39 14.93 3.26
N THR A 171 8.94 15.27 4.47
CA THR A 171 9.43 14.67 5.71
C THR A 171 9.07 13.19 5.79
N ARG A 172 7.84 12.82 5.42
CA ARG A 172 7.41 11.40 5.36
C ARG A 172 8.22 10.59 4.36
N ASP A 173 8.36 11.09 3.13
CA ASP A 173 9.11 10.38 2.09
C ASP A 173 10.58 10.23 2.48
N ARG A 174 11.18 11.23 3.16
CA ARG A 174 12.54 11.15 3.70
C ARG A 174 12.66 10.05 4.75
N VAL A 175 11.74 10.01 5.73
CA VAL A 175 11.72 8.97 6.77
C VAL A 175 11.47 7.60 6.14
N ASP A 176 10.52 7.48 5.21
CA ASP A 176 10.22 6.24 4.52
C ASP A 176 11.42 5.72 3.70
N SER A 177 12.20 6.62 3.07
CA SER A 177 13.39 6.25 2.27
C SER A 177 14.63 5.95 3.12
N SER A 178 14.73 6.56 4.32
CA SER A 178 15.89 6.37 5.21
C SER A 178 15.77 5.17 6.15
N ARG A 179 14.69 4.41 6.10
CA ARG A 179 14.51 3.22 6.94
C ARG A 179 15.62 2.21 6.69
N GLY A 180 16.25 1.73 7.76
CA GLY A 180 17.25 0.67 7.67
C GLY A 180 16.67 -0.68 7.21
N ALA A 181 15.37 -0.93 7.47
CA ALA A 181 14.64 -2.09 7.00
C ALA A 181 13.49 -1.66 6.10
N ALA A 182 13.44 -2.18 4.87
CA ALA A 182 12.38 -1.93 3.89
C ALA A 182 12.16 -0.43 3.58
N PRO A 183 13.16 0.25 3.03
CA PRO A 183 13.04 1.63 2.61
C PRO A 183 12.02 1.77 1.47
N LEU A 184 11.48 2.99 1.32
CA LEU A 184 10.79 3.37 0.08
C LEU A 184 11.82 3.35 -1.05
N ALA A 185 11.78 2.32 -1.87
CA ALA A 185 12.68 2.13 -3.00
C ALA A 185 11.95 1.47 -4.17
N ILE A 186 12.40 1.77 -5.36
CA ILE A 186 11.90 1.11 -6.58
C ILE A 186 12.47 -0.31 -6.60
N ALA A 187 11.61 -1.33 -6.60
CA ALA A 187 12.06 -2.70 -6.78
C ALA A 187 12.73 -2.85 -8.15
N LYS A 188 13.81 -3.65 -8.23
CA LYS A 188 14.68 -3.75 -9.42
C LYS A 188 13.92 -4.06 -10.72
N ASP A 189 12.82 -4.82 -10.60
CA ASP A 189 11.98 -5.29 -11.70
C ASP A 189 10.61 -4.60 -11.74
N ALA A 190 10.43 -3.49 -11.00
CA ALA A 190 9.21 -2.71 -11.03
C ALA A 190 9.16 -1.78 -12.24
N GLU A 191 7.99 -1.70 -12.85
CA GLU A 191 7.72 -0.75 -13.92
C GLU A 191 7.28 0.59 -13.33
N VAL A 192 7.99 1.65 -13.67
CA VAL A 192 7.71 3.01 -13.19
C VAL A 192 6.66 3.68 -14.07
N ILE A 193 5.70 4.33 -13.42
CA ILE A 193 4.64 5.10 -14.08
C ILE A 193 4.58 6.50 -13.45
N ASP A 194 4.85 7.53 -14.23
CA ASP A 194 4.63 8.91 -13.84
C ASP A 194 3.14 9.27 -14.04
N THR A 195 2.49 9.63 -12.95
CA THR A 195 1.07 9.96 -12.93
C THR A 195 0.80 11.46 -12.92
N SER A 196 1.82 12.30 -13.10
CA SER A 196 1.70 13.77 -12.98
C SER A 196 0.62 14.33 -13.87
N ASN A 197 0.54 13.84 -15.12
CA ASN A 197 -0.37 14.31 -16.15
C ASN A 197 -1.46 13.29 -16.53
N LEU A 198 -1.64 12.23 -15.71
CA LEU A 198 -2.58 11.18 -16.02
C LEU A 198 -3.79 11.19 -15.06
N SER A 199 -4.97 10.93 -15.59
CA SER A 199 -6.13 10.61 -14.77
C SER A 199 -5.99 9.22 -14.16
N ILE A 200 -6.72 8.93 -13.07
CA ILE A 200 -6.76 7.59 -12.45
C ILE A 200 -7.09 6.52 -13.52
N LYS A 201 -8.09 6.77 -14.37
CA LYS A 201 -8.46 5.85 -15.45
C LYS A 201 -7.33 5.65 -16.46
N GLY A 202 -6.56 6.70 -16.77
CA GLY A 202 -5.40 6.63 -17.65
C GLY A 202 -4.30 5.73 -17.08
N VAL A 203 -3.95 5.93 -15.79
CA VAL A 203 -2.95 5.10 -15.10
C VAL A 203 -3.39 3.64 -15.03
N VAL A 204 -4.66 3.38 -14.70
CA VAL A 204 -5.20 2.01 -14.65
C VAL A 204 -5.15 1.35 -16.03
N SER A 205 -5.46 2.08 -17.10
CA SER A 205 -5.36 1.55 -18.47
C SER A 205 -3.92 1.22 -18.87
N GLU A 206 -2.96 2.05 -18.45
CA GLU A 206 -1.53 1.82 -18.65
C GLU A 206 -1.06 0.56 -17.92
N ILE A 207 -1.41 0.42 -16.63
CA ILE A 207 -1.09 -0.78 -15.84
C ILE A 207 -1.70 -2.03 -16.49
N ALA A 208 -2.96 -1.95 -16.90
CA ALA A 208 -3.64 -3.09 -17.49
C ALA A 208 -3.03 -3.53 -18.82
N ALA A 209 -2.59 -2.58 -19.67
CA ALA A 209 -1.87 -2.91 -20.91
C ALA A 209 -0.56 -3.65 -20.60
N ARG A 210 0.18 -3.20 -19.57
CA ARG A 210 1.43 -3.86 -19.14
C ARG A 210 1.19 -5.23 -18.51
N LEU A 211 0.10 -5.40 -17.76
CA LEU A 211 -0.31 -6.70 -17.22
C LEU A 211 -0.60 -7.70 -18.36
N GLN A 212 -1.29 -7.25 -19.42
CA GLN A 212 -1.54 -8.09 -20.60
C GLN A 212 -0.26 -8.53 -21.30
N THR A 213 0.72 -7.64 -21.45
CA THR A 213 2.03 -8.00 -22.04
C THR A 213 2.80 -9.00 -21.18
N LYS A 214 2.56 -9.02 -19.86
CA LYS A 214 3.10 -10.00 -18.92
C LYS A 214 2.25 -11.29 -18.83
N GLY A 215 1.25 -11.46 -19.68
CA GLY A 215 0.43 -12.66 -19.75
C GLY A 215 -0.72 -12.74 -18.73
N LEU A 216 -1.02 -11.65 -18.00
CA LEU A 216 -2.20 -11.59 -17.15
C LEU A 216 -3.39 -11.06 -17.98
N PRO A 217 -4.43 -11.89 -18.27
CA PRO A 217 -5.58 -11.43 -19.03
C PRO A 217 -6.38 -10.41 -18.20
N VAL A 218 -6.52 -9.21 -18.73
CA VAL A 218 -7.36 -8.15 -18.17
C VAL A 218 -8.57 -7.99 -19.06
N THR A 219 -9.73 -8.50 -18.61
CA THR A 219 -11.00 -8.38 -19.33
C THR A 219 -11.68 -7.06 -18.98
N GLY A 220 -12.36 -6.44 -19.95
CA GLY A 220 -13.22 -5.27 -19.69
C GLY A 220 -12.57 -3.89 -19.86
N LEU A 221 -11.31 -3.79 -20.33
CA LEU A 221 -10.69 -2.51 -20.65
C LEU A 221 -10.98 -2.09 -22.10
N PRO A 222 -11.30 -0.80 -22.39
CA PRO A 222 -11.29 -0.30 -23.74
C PRO A 222 -9.87 -0.45 -24.32
N LYS A 223 -9.77 -1.00 -25.55
CA LYS A 223 -8.48 -1.10 -26.25
C LYS A 223 -7.80 0.28 -26.26
N ALA A 224 -6.58 0.35 -25.77
CA ALA A 224 -5.76 1.57 -25.87
C ALA A 224 -5.75 2.02 -27.34
N ARG A 225 -6.18 3.24 -27.62
CA ARG A 225 -5.99 3.83 -28.96
C ARG A 225 -4.48 3.90 -29.20
N ARG A 226 -4.01 3.18 -30.22
CA ARG A 226 -2.63 3.37 -30.71
C ARG A 226 -2.44 4.87 -31.02
N PRO A 227 -1.34 5.49 -30.59
CA PRO A 227 -1.03 6.81 -31.06
C PRO A 227 -0.94 6.75 -32.61
N LEU A 228 -1.66 7.64 -33.27
CA LEU A 228 -1.47 7.89 -34.69
C LEU A 228 -0.05 8.46 -34.85
N LEU A 229 0.79 7.72 -35.56
CA LEU A 229 2.10 8.18 -36.03
C LEU A 229 1.96 9.40 -36.90
#